data_27081f04bf67e0521bfaaf5ad565d9fa
#
_entry.id   27081f04bf67e0521bfaaf5ad565d9fa
#
_cell.length_a   1.000
_cell.length_b   1.000
_cell.length_c   1.000
_cell.angle_alpha   90.00
_cell.angle_beta   90.00
_cell.angle_gamma   90.00
#
_symmetry.space_group_name_H-M   'P 1'
#
loop_
_entity.id
_entity.type
_entity.pdbx_description
1 polymer ?
#
loop_
_entity_poly.entity_id
_entity_poly.type
_entity_poly.pdbx_seq_one_letter_code
_entity_poly.pdbx_strand_id
1 'polypeptide(L)'
;MKIKQIRSATNKIFYGGKTFLLDPWLVEQYGLGCFDSIPGNPYMSVDPVKAKIPMPLFALPETVESILSGVDAYIITHLHPDHIDINIQKGTFGDALEHDKPVFVQNEADAQVLKASGFQDVRILKNDGVKFADITLYKTPAMHGTIKPSSDACGVVFKAEQEKVLYVAGDTIWFDGVRKT
;
A
#
# COMPACT_ATOMS: atom_id res chain seq x y z
N MET A 1 -8.11 16.88 8.37
CA MET A 1 -7.24 15.69 8.19
C MET A 1 -7.03 14.95 9.49
N LYS A 2 -7.11 13.60 9.48
CA LYS A 2 -6.76 12.69 10.59
C LYS A 2 -6.09 11.45 10.01
N ILE A 3 -5.04 10.96 10.67
CA ILE A 3 -4.34 9.73 10.28
C ILE A 3 -4.38 8.76 11.46
N LYS A 4 -4.75 7.51 11.18
CA LYS A 4 -4.73 6.40 12.15
C LYS A 4 -3.84 5.30 11.58
N GLN A 5 -2.68 5.10 12.16
CA GLN A 5 -1.86 3.93 11.84
C GLN A 5 -2.57 2.67 12.35
N ILE A 6 -2.71 1.69 11.49
CA ILE A 6 -3.29 0.38 11.82
C ILE A 6 -2.18 -0.58 12.21
N ARG A 7 -1.26 -0.85 11.27
CA ARG A 7 -0.08 -1.70 11.49
C ARG A 7 0.91 -1.51 10.34
N SER A 8 2.21 -1.49 10.64
CA SER A 8 3.27 -1.33 9.63
C SER A 8 3.00 -0.14 8.69
N ALA A 9 2.95 -0.35 7.38
CA ALA A 9 2.64 0.67 6.38
C ALA A 9 1.13 1.00 6.31
N THR A 10 0.25 0.14 6.86
CA THR A 10 -1.21 0.33 6.77
C THR A 10 -1.68 1.53 7.59
N ASN A 11 -2.22 2.52 6.91
CA ASN A 11 -2.76 3.74 7.51
C ASN A 11 -4.18 4.03 7.01
N LYS A 12 -5.09 4.37 7.93
CA LYS A 12 -6.42 4.90 7.61
C LYS A 12 -6.36 6.42 7.65
N ILE A 13 -6.57 7.07 6.50
CA ILE A 13 -6.38 8.50 6.28
C ILE A 13 -7.73 9.15 6.02
N PHE A 14 -8.15 10.07 6.90
CA PHE A 14 -9.33 10.90 6.74
C PHE A 14 -8.90 12.25 6.16
N TYR A 15 -9.25 12.52 4.89
CA TYR A 15 -8.77 13.68 4.16
C TYR A 15 -9.84 14.21 3.19
N GLY A 16 -10.12 15.51 3.20
CA GLY A 16 -11.07 16.14 2.28
C GLY A 16 -12.46 15.50 2.29
N GLY A 17 -12.97 15.09 3.46
CA GLY A 17 -14.26 14.42 3.60
C GLY A 17 -14.31 12.97 3.10
N LYS A 18 -13.17 12.39 2.72
CA LYS A 18 -13.02 11.01 2.27
C LYS A 18 -12.11 10.21 3.20
N THR A 19 -12.29 8.90 3.19
CA THR A 19 -11.48 7.96 3.97
C THR A 19 -10.72 7.04 3.03
N PHE A 20 -9.41 7.06 3.13
CA PHE A 20 -8.52 6.18 2.37
C PHE A 20 -7.90 5.14 3.29
N LEU A 21 -7.76 3.91 2.80
CA LEU A 21 -6.91 2.92 3.43
C LEU A 21 -5.65 2.74 2.57
N LEU A 22 -4.53 3.17 3.12
CA LEU A 22 -3.22 3.11 2.48
C LEU A 22 -2.54 1.80 2.85
N ASP A 23 -1.96 1.13 1.84
CA ASP A 23 -1.17 -0.09 1.96
C ASP A 23 -1.86 -1.12 2.89
N PRO A 24 -3.04 -1.66 2.47
CA PRO A 24 -3.92 -2.46 3.32
C PRO A 24 -3.39 -3.87 3.54
N TRP A 25 -2.38 -4.01 4.38
CA TRP A 25 -1.84 -5.30 4.82
C TRP A 25 -2.63 -5.81 6.03
N LEU A 26 -3.67 -6.62 5.77
CA LEU A 26 -4.66 -7.04 6.77
C LEU A 26 -4.52 -8.51 7.21
N VAL A 27 -3.49 -9.20 6.74
CA VAL A 27 -3.20 -10.59 7.13
C VAL A 27 -3.13 -10.73 8.65
N GLU A 28 -3.53 -11.88 9.18
CA GLU A 28 -3.44 -12.18 10.61
C GLU A 28 -1.98 -12.18 11.13
N GLN A 29 -1.81 -12.08 12.44
CA GLN A 29 -0.48 -12.17 13.05
C GLN A 29 0.23 -13.46 12.61
N TYR A 30 1.47 -13.33 12.15
CA TYR A 30 2.31 -14.40 11.60
C TYR A 30 1.82 -15.03 10.29
N GLY A 31 0.71 -14.56 9.72
CA GLY A 31 0.04 -15.19 8.57
C GLY A 31 0.82 -15.10 7.24
N LEU A 32 1.78 -14.18 7.11
CA LEU A 32 2.69 -14.15 5.96
C LEU A 32 3.76 -15.25 6.05
N GLY A 33 4.08 -15.71 7.26
CA GLY A 33 5.23 -16.57 7.51
C GLY A 33 6.57 -15.80 7.51
N CYS A 34 7.67 -16.54 7.37
CA CYS A 34 9.01 -15.96 7.39
C CYS A 34 9.39 -15.45 5.99
N PHE A 35 10.10 -14.34 5.90
CA PHE A 35 10.60 -13.83 4.61
C PHE A 35 11.51 -14.86 3.88
N ASP A 36 12.25 -15.65 4.63
CA ASP A 36 13.08 -16.75 4.12
C ASP A 36 12.29 -17.84 3.37
N SER A 37 11.01 -18.01 3.70
CA SER A 37 10.14 -19.02 3.09
C SER A 37 9.30 -18.51 1.92
N ILE A 38 9.37 -17.22 1.59
CA ILE A 38 8.66 -16.67 0.43
C ILE A 38 9.33 -17.14 -0.86
N PRO A 39 8.59 -17.76 -1.80
CA PRO A 39 9.15 -18.22 -3.07
C PRO A 39 9.87 -17.09 -3.83
N GLY A 40 11.09 -17.39 -4.28
CA GLY A 40 11.93 -16.41 -4.97
C GLY A 40 12.68 -15.46 -4.06
N ASN A 41 12.45 -15.54 -2.76
CA ASN A 41 13.05 -14.72 -1.69
C ASN A 41 13.49 -13.33 -2.17
N PRO A 42 12.55 -12.38 -2.41
CA PRO A 42 12.90 -11.04 -2.85
C PRO A 42 13.53 -10.21 -1.72
N TYR A 43 13.48 -10.71 -0.49
CA TYR A 43 13.96 -10.02 0.71
C TYR A 43 15.28 -10.64 1.17
N MET A 44 16.35 -9.91 0.97
CA MET A 44 17.65 -10.30 1.55
C MET A 44 17.73 -9.81 2.99
N SER A 45 17.37 -10.65 3.97
CA SER A 45 17.73 -10.39 5.34
C SER A 45 19.19 -10.80 5.56
N VAL A 46 20.02 -9.84 5.95
CA VAL A 46 21.42 -10.09 6.33
C VAL A 46 21.54 -10.85 7.65
N ASP A 47 20.47 -10.88 8.44
CA ASP A 47 20.42 -11.56 9.74
C ASP A 47 19.64 -12.89 9.60
N PRO A 48 20.34 -14.05 9.64
CA PRO A 48 19.69 -15.34 9.43
C PRO A 48 18.73 -15.73 10.56
N VAL A 49 18.81 -15.08 11.71
CA VAL A 49 17.88 -15.28 12.82
C VAL A 49 16.58 -14.50 12.56
N LYS A 50 16.70 -13.23 12.20
CA LYS A 50 15.55 -12.37 11.90
C LYS A 50 14.78 -12.81 10.67
N ALA A 51 15.47 -13.36 9.66
CA ALA A 51 14.84 -13.92 8.46
C ALA A 51 13.81 -15.02 8.75
N LYS A 52 13.96 -15.70 9.89
CA LYS A 52 13.09 -16.80 10.35
C LYS A 52 11.97 -16.35 11.29
N ILE A 53 11.87 -15.08 11.58
CA ILE A 53 10.79 -14.55 12.42
C ILE A 53 9.54 -14.39 11.54
N PRO A 54 8.41 -15.05 11.88
CA PRO A 54 7.19 -14.92 11.09
C PRO A 54 6.59 -13.52 11.20
N MET A 55 6.06 -13.03 10.09
CA MET A 55 5.49 -11.70 9.94
C MET A 55 3.97 -11.77 9.68
N PRO A 56 3.23 -10.74 10.01
CA PRO A 56 3.58 -9.58 10.85
C PRO A 56 3.74 -9.97 12.32
N LEU A 57 4.59 -9.24 13.06
CA LEU A 57 4.88 -9.53 14.49
C LEU A 57 3.69 -9.30 15.42
N PHE A 58 2.78 -8.40 15.05
CA PHE A 58 1.66 -8.00 15.89
C PHE A 58 0.32 -8.28 15.20
N ALA A 59 -0.69 -8.61 15.99
CA ALA A 59 -2.06 -8.69 15.51
C ALA A 59 -2.58 -7.30 15.04
N LEU A 60 -3.65 -7.32 14.25
CA LEU A 60 -4.40 -6.10 13.96
C LEU A 60 -5.00 -5.54 15.25
N PRO A 61 -5.06 -4.20 15.43
CA PRO A 61 -5.62 -3.59 16.63
C PRO A 61 -7.14 -3.69 16.72
N GLU A 62 -7.80 -4.04 15.63
CA GLU A 62 -9.25 -4.21 15.50
C GLU A 62 -9.57 -5.21 14.37
N THR A 63 -10.85 -5.61 14.24
CA THR A 63 -11.25 -6.56 13.19
C THR A 63 -11.10 -5.94 11.78
N VAL A 64 -10.94 -6.79 10.77
CA VAL A 64 -10.87 -6.36 9.37
C VAL A 64 -12.09 -5.55 8.97
N GLU A 65 -13.30 -5.98 9.37
CA GLU A 65 -14.55 -5.27 9.10
C GLU A 65 -14.54 -3.86 9.70
N SER A 66 -14.01 -3.70 10.93
CA SER A 66 -13.87 -2.39 11.59
C SER A 66 -12.88 -1.49 10.83
N ILE A 67 -11.77 -2.05 10.37
CA ILE A 67 -10.77 -1.33 9.58
C ILE A 67 -11.36 -0.87 8.25
N LEU A 68 -12.10 -1.73 7.55
CA LEU A 68 -12.70 -1.44 6.24
C LEU A 68 -13.92 -0.52 6.33
N SER A 69 -14.59 -0.47 7.49
CA SER A 69 -15.79 0.34 7.67
C SER A 69 -15.57 1.81 7.32
N GLY A 70 -16.39 2.32 6.40
CA GLY A 70 -16.36 3.71 5.95
C GLY A 70 -15.14 4.08 5.08
N VAL A 71 -14.39 3.12 4.56
CA VAL A 71 -13.33 3.37 3.56
C VAL A 71 -13.99 3.69 2.23
N ASP A 72 -13.60 4.81 1.61
CA ASP A 72 -14.08 5.24 0.29
C ASP A 72 -13.17 4.73 -0.85
N ALA A 73 -11.87 4.56 -0.60
CA ALA A 73 -10.91 4.13 -1.60
C ALA A 73 -9.65 3.52 -0.96
N TYR A 74 -8.95 2.70 -1.73
CA TYR A 74 -7.65 2.14 -1.37
C TYR A 74 -6.53 2.85 -2.13
N ILE A 75 -5.35 2.94 -1.52
CA ILE A 75 -4.12 3.38 -2.17
C ILE A 75 -3.04 2.35 -1.87
N ILE A 76 -2.38 1.85 -2.90
CA ILE A 76 -1.31 0.87 -2.79
C ILE A 76 -0.06 1.47 -3.42
N THR A 77 0.95 1.73 -2.58
CA THR A 77 2.19 2.37 -3.01
C THR A 77 3.03 1.44 -3.86
N HIS A 78 2.96 0.13 -3.60
CA HIS A 78 3.57 -0.94 -4.40
C HIS A 78 3.08 -2.32 -3.93
N LEU A 79 3.27 -3.35 -4.75
CA LEU A 79 2.77 -4.70 -4.51
C LEU A 79 3.76 -5.59 -3.74
N HIS A 80 4.31 -5.11 -2.62
CA HIS A 80 5.05 -5.97 -1.70
C HIS A 80 4.12 -6.64 -0.68
N PRO A 81 4.47 -7.85 -0.20
CA PRO A 81 3.60 -8.64 0.68
C PRO A 81 3.45 -8.09 2.09
N ASP A 82 4.15 -7.02 2.44
CA ASP A 82 4.02 -6.25 3.68
C ASP A 82 3.24 -4.93 3.49
N HIS A 83 2.74 -4.67 2.26
CA HIS A 83 1.89 -3.53 1.90
C HIS A 83 0.47 -3.93 1.49
N ILE A 84 0.29 -5.16 1.00
CA ILE A 84 -1.01 -5.72 0.65
C ILE A 84 -1.00 -7.23 0.83
N ASP A 85 -2.12 -7.80 1.25
CA ASP A 85 -2.25 -9.25 1.41
C ASP A 85 -2.06 -9.96 0.07
N ILE A 86 -1.28 -11.04 0.08
CA ILE A 86 -1.06 -11.91 -1.08
C ILE A 86 -1.59 -13.31 -0.75
N ASN A 87 -2.47 -13.81 -1.59
CA ASN A 87 -2.86 -15.20 -1.58
C ASN A 87 -1.94 -15.98 -2.54
N ILE A 88 -0.90 -16.59 -1.99
CA ILE A 88 0.12 -17.30 -2.79
C ILE A 88 -0.50 -18.47 -3.58
N GLN A 89 -1.51 -19.15 -3.02
CA GLN A 89 -2.13 -20.31 -3.67
C GLN A 89 -2.97 -19.91 -4.89
N LYS A 90 -3.66 -18.78 -4.81
CA LYS A 90 -4.49 -18.26 -5.90
C LYS A 90 -3.73 -17.30 -6.82
N GLY A 91 -2.61 -16.74 -6.37
CA GLY A 91 -1.89 -15.66 -7.06
C GLY A 91 -2.68 -14.35 -7.07
N THR A 92 -3.53 -14.11 -6.06
CA THR A 92 -4.37 -12.91 -5.94
C THR A 92 -3.88 -11.99 -4.83
N PHE A 93 -4.26 -10.71 -4.94
CA PHE A 93 -3.91 -9.67 -3.98
C PHE A 93 -5.18 -9.07 -3.38
N GLY A 94 -5.14 -8.75 -2.08
CA GLY A 94 -6.18 -8.02 -1.38
C GLY A 94 -7.51 -8.78 -1.28
N ASP A 95 -7.49 -10.10 -1.12
CA ASP A 95 -8.70 -10.94 -1.02
C ASP A 95 -9.67 -10.46 0.08
N ALA A 96 -9.18 -9.77 1.12
CA ALA A 96 -10.01 -9.23 2.21
C ALA A 96 -10.67 -7.88 1.89
N LEU A 97 -10.28 -7.22 0.80
CA LEU A 97 -10.75 -5.89 0.44
C LEU A 97 -12.08 -5.94 -0.34
N GLU A 98 -12.83 -4.85 -0.31
CA GLU A 98 -14.05 -4.68 -1.13
C GLU A 98 -13.65 -4.30 -2.55
N HIS A 99 -13.77 -5.24 -3.49
CA HIS A 99 -13.23 -5.11 -4.86
C HIS A 99 -14.03 -4.17 -5.77
N ASP A 100 -15.19 -3.69 -5.35
CA ASP A 100 -16.00 -2.68 -6.03
C ASP A 100 -15.57 -1.24 -5.72
N LYS A 101 -14.73 -1.04 -4.70
CA LYS A 101 -14.19 0.27 -4.35
C LYS A 101 -13.02 0.67 -5.22
N PRO A 102 -12.85 1.98 -5.49
CA PRO A 102 -11.68 2.49 -6.20
C PRO A 102 -10.38 2.11 -5.49
N VAL A 103 -9.41 1.61 -6.26
CA VAL A 103 -8.04 1.38 -5.79
C VAL A 103 -7.06 2.15 -6.67
N PHE A 104 -6.18 2.92 -6.04
CA PHE A 104 -5.15 3.69 -6.70
C PHE A 104 -3.80 2.96 -6.61
N VAL A 105 -3.13 2.81 -7.74
CA VAL A 105 -1.84 2.13 -7.88
C VAL A 105 -0.84 2.97 -8.67
N GLN A 106 0.42 2.62 -8.62
CA GLN A 106 1.48 3.44 -9.19
C GLN A 106 1.66 3.32 -10.71
N ASN A 107 1.30 2.21 -11.36
CA ASN A 107 1.58 1.93 -12.76
C ASN A 107 0.60 0.91 -13.36
N GLU A 108 0.71 0.71 -14.69
CA GLU A 108 -0.16 -0.22 -15.44
C GLU A 108 0.09 -1.69 -15.06
N ALA A 109 1.32 -2.07 -14.74
CA ALA A 109 1.62 -3.46 -14.37
C ALA A 109 0.91 -3.84 -13.07
N ASP A 110 0.96 -2.98 -12.04
CA ASP A 110 0.24 -3.17 -10.79
C ASP A 110 -1.28 -3.14 -11.00
N ALA A 111 -1.76 -2.25 -11.90
CA ALA A 111 -3.18 -2.20 -12.25
C ALA A 111 -3.67 -3.51 -12.88
N GLN A 112 -2.90 -4.13 -13.75
CA GLN A 112 -3.26 -5.42 -14.34
C GLN A 112 -3.31 -6.54 -13.31
N VAL A 113 -2.37 -6.57 -12.37
CA VAL A 113 -2.35 -7.54 -11.27
C VAL A 113 -3.60 -7.41 -10.40
N LEU A 114 -3.99 -6.19 -10.02
CA LEU A 114 -5.20 -5.99 -9.21
C LEU A 114 -6.49 -6.28 -9.98
N LYS A 115 -6.58 -5.93 -11.26
CA LYS A 115 -7.71 -6.33 -12.12
C LYS A 115 -7.83 -7.85 -12.21
N ALA A 116 -6.70 -8.55 -12.37
CA ALA A 116 -6.68 -10.03 -12.35
C ALA A 116 -7.08 -10.61 -10.99
N SER A 117 -6.86 -9.86 -9.89
CA SER A 117 -7.30 -10.21 -8.54
C SER A 117 -8.79 -9.90 -8.28
N GLY A 118 -9.51 -9.30 -9.25
CA GLY A 118 -10.95 -9.05 -9.19
C GLY A 118 -11.37 -7.61 -8.87
N PHE A 119 -10.43 -6.67 -8.72
CA PHE A 119 -10.78 -5.25 -8.51
C PHE A 119 -11.42 -4.64 -9.76
N GLN A 120 -12.56 -3.95 -9.58
CA GLN A 120 -13.39 -3.42 -10.67
C GLN A 120 -13.01 -2.00 -11.07
N ASP A 121 -12.55 -1.16 -10.14
CA ASP A 121 -12.18 0.25 -10.36
C ASP A 121 -10.71 0.48 -9.98
N VAL A 122 -9.80 0.13 -10.88
CA VAL A 122 -8.36 0.32 -10.69
C VAL A 122 -7.89 1.57 -11.41
N ARG A 123 -7.35 2.53 -10.67
CA ARG A 123 -6.90 3.85 -11.15
C ARG A 123 -5.39 4.02 -10.98
N ILE A 124 -4.73 4.57 -11.99
CA ILE A 124 -3.29 4.79 -11.95
C ILE A 124 -2.99 6.20 -11.45
N LEU A 125 -2.19 6.29 -10.39
CA LEU A 125 -1.64 7.56 -9.90
C LEU A 125 -0.73 8.20 -10.96
N LYS A 126 -0.82 9.52 -11.10
CA LYS A 126 -0.05 10.30 -12.09
C LYS A 126 0.70 11.43 -11.40
N ASN A 127 1.83 11.85 -11.99
CA ASN A 127 2.62 12.95 -11.47
C ASN A 127 1.89 14.32 -11.62
N ASP A 128 1.04 14.45 -12.63
CA ASP A 128 0.17 15.62 -12.86
C ASP A 128 -1.16 15.57 -12.09
N GLY A 129 -1.40 14.48 -11.34
CA GLY A 129 -2.51 14.32 -10.43
C GLY A 129 -3.70 13.54 -10.99
N VAL A 130 -4.42 12.87 -10.11
CA VAL A 130 -5.68 12.17 -10.37
C VAL A 130 -6.74 12.67 -9.38
N LYS A 131 -7.91 13.02 -9.88
CA LYS A 131 -9.03 13.48 -9.06
C LYS A 131 -9.78 12.32 -8.40
N PHE A 132 -10.09 12.51 -7.11
CA PHE A 132 -11.06 11.69 -6.39
C PHE A 132 -11.91 12.61 -5.51
N ALA A 133 -13.17 12.82 -5.87
CA ALA A 133 -14.01 13.91 -5.35
C ALA A 133 -13.26 15.26 -5.45
N ASP A 134 -13.20 16.04 -4.39
CA ASP A 134 -12.52 17.35 -4.35
C ASP A 134 -11.01 17.23 -4.01
N ILE A 135 -10.49 16.00 -3.98
CA ILE A 135 -9.08 15.71 -3.67
C ILE A 135 -8.32 15.43 -4.95
N THR A 136 -7.11 15.94 -5.05
CA THR A 136 -6.15 15.54 -6.07
C THR A 136 -5.04 14.71 -5.43
N LEU A 137 -4.82 13.52 -5.95
CA LEU A 137 -3.76 12.60 -5.57
C LEU A 137 -2.64 12.70 -6.61
N TYR A 138 -1.42 13.01 -6.17
CA TYR A 138 -0.24 13.08 -7.05
C TYR A 138 0.70 11.92 -6.73
N LYS A 139 1.15 11.21 -7.75
CA LYS A 139 2.24 10.25 -7.63
C LYS A 139 3.55 11.01 -7.44
N THR A 140 4.37 10.55 -6.51
CA THR A 140 5.72 11.07 -6.31
C THR A 140 6.76 9.99 -6.53
N PRO A 141 8.00 10.34 -6.93
CA PRO A 141 9.05 9.36 -7.13
C PRO A 141 9.46 8.74 -5.80
N ALA A 142 9.81 7.46 -5.85
CA ALA A 142 10.42 6.74 -4.74
C ALA A 142 11.62 5.94 -5.24
N MET A 143 12.55 5.65 -4.34
CA MET A 143 13.71 4.80 -4.60
C MET A 143 13.76 3.74 -3.51
N HIS A 144 13.30 2.54 -3.83
CA HIS A 144 13.09 1.44 -2.89
C HIS A 144 14.19 0.38 -2.99
N GLY A 145 15.46 0.83 -3.01
CA GLY A 145 16.61 -0.07 -3.02
C GLY A 145 16.83 -0.78 -4.36
N THR A 146 17.70 -1.79 -4.35
CA THR A 146 18.12 -2.55 -5.53
C THR A 146 17.57 -3.97 -5.57
N ILE A 147 16.64 -4.31 -4.69
CA ILE A 147 16.10 -5.67 -4.58
C ILE A 147 15.13 -5.90 -5.73
N LYS A 148 15.54 -6.73 -6.69
CA LYS A 148 14.65 -7.23 -7.74
C LYS A 148 14.10 -8.61 -7.35
N PRO A 149 12.87 -8.95 -7.73
CA PRO A 149 11.97 -8.27 -8.67
C PRO A 149 10.99 -7.30 -8.02
N SER A 150 11.41 -6.49 -7.06
CA SER A 150 10.51 -5.49 -6.49
C SER A 150 9.95 -4.61 -7.61
N SER A 151 8.63 -4.40 -7.61
CA SER A 151 8.03 -3.33 -8.38
C SER A 151 8.61 -1.99 -7.91
N ASP A 152 8.66 -1.01 -8.78
CA ASP A 152 8.93 0.35 -8.33
C ASP A 152 7.96 0.69 -7.19
N ALA A 153 8.38 1.52 -6.26
CA ALA A 153 7.50 2.08 -5.25
C ALA A 153 7.13 3.52 -5.61
N CYS A 154 6.11 4.06 -5.00
CA CYS A 154 5.80 5.48 -5.11
C CYS A 154 5.37 6.07 -3.77
N GLY A 155 5.57 7.37 -3.62
CA GLY A 155 4.85 8.15 -2.62
C GLY A 155 3.59 8.78 -3.22
N VAL A 156 2.76 9.36 -2.34
CA VAL A 156 1.51 10.03 -2.73
C VAL A 156 1.37 11.35 -2.00
N VAL A 157 1.09 12.42 -2.75
CA VAL A 157 0.68 13.71 -2.19
C VAL A 157 -0.82 13.87 -2.33
N PHE A 158 -1.48 14.21 -1.24
CA PHE A 158 -2.90 14.57 -1.17
C PHE A 158 -3.03 16.08 -1.12
N LYS A 159 -3.89 16.64 -1.97
CA LYS A 159 -4.20 18.06 -2.01
C LYS A 159 -5.71 18.30 -2.14
N ALA A 160 -6.27 19.10 -1.23
CA ALA A 160 -7.63 19.62 -1.28
C ALA A 160 -7.65 21.06 -0.75
N GLU A 161 -8.65 21.86 -1.16
CA GLU A 161 -8.67 23.31 -0.91
C GLU A 161 -8.68 23.65 0.59
N GLN A 162 -9.42 22.89 1.39
CA GLN A 162 -9.62 23.16 2.84
C GLN A 162 -8.69 22.34 3.74
N GLU A 163 -7.70 21.64 3.17
CA GLU A 163 -6.81 20.76 3.92
C GLU A 163 -5.35 21.19 3.76
N LYS A 164 -4.53 20.87 4.76
CA LYS A 164 -3.08 20.94 4.59
C LYS A 164 -2.65 19.84 3.61
N VAL A 165 -1.65 20.12 2.80
CA VAL A 165 -1.04 19.11 1.94
C VAL A 165 -0.47 17.98 2.80
N LEU A 166 -0.83 16.75 2.45
CA LEU A 166 -0.27 15.56 3.07
C LEU A 166 0.65 14.84 2.07
N TYR A 167 1.88 14.58 2.46
CA TYR A 167 2.80 13.73 1.73
C TYR A 167 3.01 12.41 2.48
N VAL A 168 2.73 11.30 1.81
CA VAL A 168 3.04 9.94 2.23
C VAL A 168 4.21 9.47 1.37
N ALA A 169 5.37 9.28 1.98
CA ALA A 169 6.60 8.96 1.25
C ALA A 169 6.57 7.56 0.60
N GLY A 170 5.84 6.61 1.20
CA GLY A 170 5.97 5.20 0.85
C GLY A 170 7.36 4.67 1.20
N ASP A 171 7.73 3.54 0.63
CA ASP A 171 9.04 2.94 0.80
C ASP A 171 10.06 3.61 -0.12
N THR A 172 10.84 4.52 0.44
CA THR A 172 11.86 5.24 -0.29
C THR A 172 13.04 5.61 0.60
N ILE A 173 14.24 5.56 0.04
CA ILE A 173 15.39 6.23 0.63
C ILE A 173 15.31 7.74 0.33
N TRP A 174 16.06 8.55 1.08
CA TRP A 174 16.21 9.96 0.80
C TRP A 174 17.06 10.20 -0.45
N PHE A 175 16.52 10.91 -1.45
CA PHE A 175 17.20 11.29 -2.67
C PHE A 175 16.59 12.57 -3.28
N ASP A 176 17.18 13.06 -4.37
CA ASP A 176 16.74 14.33 -4.99
C ASP A 176 15.28 14.35 -5.44
N GLY A 177 14.72 13.18 -5.79
CA GLY A 177 13.29 13.06 -6.14
C GLY A 177 12.38 13.40 -4.96
N VAL A 178 12.70 12.88 -3.75
CA VAL A 178 11.96 13.18 -2.53
C VAL A 178 12.12 14.65 -2.14
N ARG A 179 13.34 15.20 -2.26
CA ARG A 179 13.63 16.59 -1.91
C ARG A 179 12.84 17.61 -2.76
N LYS A 180 12.46 17.24 -3.97
CA LYS A 180 11.74 18.11 -4.93
C LYS A 180 10.22 17.94 -4.88
N THR A 181 9.71 16.99 -4.04
CA THR A 181 8.28 16.79 -3.81
C THR A 181 7.75 17.82 -2.83
#